data_70b7ed5eb844caf236170cba96424ebd
#
_entry.id   70b7ed5eb844caf236170cba96424ebd
#
_cell.length_a   1.000
_cell.length_b   1.000
_cell.length_c   1.000
_cell.angle_alpha   90.00
_cell.angle_beta   90.00
_cell.angle_gamma   90.00
#
_symmetry.space_group_name_H-M   'P 1'
#
loop_
_entity.id
_entity.type
_entity.pdbx_description
1 polymer ?
#
loop_
_entity_poly.entity_id
_entity_poly.type
_entity_poly.pdbx_seq_one_letter_code
_entity_poly.pdbx_strand_id
1 'polypeptide(L)'
;MAKGSVRKKGKKWYYRFYIEDESGRQVQREFAGTESKSETEALLRKAMEDYEEKKFVAKSENATVAMLLDMWVEEELKPSNLSNGTVMAYQGTVNRIKQYPIGSRKLKSVTADHLQAFIDFLSFGGVNPDGTTARALSKGYLRLFSAVLQGAFRFAVFPKRLISFNPMQYVVWRGKKESYELFSGENGETASTPTLTHEQYLRLEDFLRAKDNPALLPIQIAYYTGLRIGEVCGLTWQDINLEKQYLTVRRSMRYNGARHKTEIGATKRKKIRTVDFCDTLAEILRTAKIEQHKNRFRYGELYTLNFYSEVKEKDRTYYEVYSLPRTEQAPEGYKEISFVCIRPDGAYEAPSTVGLMCRTASRKVDGLEGFHFHQLRHTFTSNLLSNGAAPKDVQELLGHADVSTTMNIYAHATREAKRTSARLLDKVVGGE
;
A
#
# COMPACT_ATOMS: atom_id res chain seq x y z
N MET A 1 30.55 13.58 -15.84
CA MET A 1 31.63 13.36 -16.83
C MET A 1 32.93 13.87 -16.22
N ALA A 2 33.97 13.04 -16.23
CA ALA A 2 35.29 13.45 -15.79
C ALA A 2 35.77 14.60 -16.68
N LYS A 3 36.32 15.67 -16.10
CA LYS A 3 36.89 16.78 -16.87
C LYS A 3 38.35 16.44 -17.23
N GLY A 4 38.60 16.27 -18.53
CA GLY A 4 39.94 16.08 -19.05
C GLY A 4 40.42 17.29 -19.83
N SER A 5 41.73 17.45 -19.99
CA SER A 5 42.31 18.52 -20.80
C SER A 5 43.62 18.05 -21.47
N VAL A 6 43.99 18.69 -22.58
CA VAL A 6 45.23 18.45 -23.28
C VAL A 6 46.12 19.68 -23.17
N ARG A 7 47.45 19.50 -23.06
CA ARG A 7 48.40 20.58 -23.08
C ARG A 7 49.68 20.22 -23.86
N LYS A 8 50.32 21.20 -24.45
CA LYS A 8 51.57 21.03 -25.19
C LYS A 8 52.78 21.14 -24.29
N LYS A 9 53.70 20.20 -24.37
CA LYS A 9 55.01 20.25 -23.71
C LYS A 9 56.07 19.91 -24.75
N GLY A 10 56.89 20.87 -25.10
CA GLY A 10 57.88 20.73 -26.18
C GLY A 10 57.23 20.38 -27.51
N LYS A 11 57.69 19.32 -28.18
CA LYS A 11 57.15 18.86 -29.45
C LYS A 11 55.91 18.01 -29.37
N LYS A 12 55.54 17.52 -28.15
CA LYS A 12 54.41 16.58 -27.92
C LYS A 12 53.29 17.21 -27.14
N TRP A 13 52.08 16.69 -27.37
CA TRP A 13 50.91 16.95 -26.59
C TRP A 13 50.77 15.88 -25.51
N TYR A 14 50.23 16.29 -24.33
CA TYR A 14 49.90 15.43 -23.20
C TYR A 14 48.45 15.60 -22.84
N TYR A 15 47.82 14.51 -22.37
CA TYR A 15 46.45 14.56 -21.85
C TYR A 15 46.41 14.23 -20.37
N ARG A 16 45.48 14.81 -19.68
CA ARG A 16 45.31 14.60 -18.25
C ARG A 16 43.81 14.56 -17.92
N PHE A 17 43.47 13.70 -16.93
CA PHE A 17 42.13 13.62 -16.38
C PHE A 17 42.20 13.11 -14.93
N TYR A 18 41.06 13.23 -14.20
CA TYR A 18 40.99 12.82 -12.81
C TYR A 18 40.62 11.33 -12.73
N ILE A 19 41.37 10.60 -11.88
CA ILE A 19 41.11 9.20 -11.52
C ILE A 19 40.97 9.14 -9.99
N GLU A 20 40.16 8.19 -9.49
CA GLU A 20 40.10 7.90 -8.06
C GLU A 20 41.29 7.02 -7.65
N ASP A 21 41.97 7.37 -6.56
CA ASP A 21 42.97 6.53 -5.93
C ASP A 21 42.30 5.44 -5.04
N GLU A 22 43.12 4.57 -4.41
CA GLU A 22 42.64 3.49 -3.55
C GLU A 22 41.87 3.99 -2.31
N SER A 23 42.02 5.27 -1.94
CA SER A 23 41.29 5.92 -0.84
C SER A 23 40.00 6.64 -1.30
N GLY A 24 39.65 6.58 -2.61
CA GLY A 24 38.49 7.27 -3.18
C GLY A 24 38.68 8.75 -3.46
N ARG A 25 39.95 9.27 -3.35
CA ARG A 25 40.25 10.68 -3.63
C ARG A 25 40.49 10.88 -5.11
N GLN A 26 40.05 12.01 -5.63
CA GLN A 26 40.22 12.40 -7.05
C GLN A 26 41.65 12.94 -7.24
N VAL A 27 42.49 12.20 -7.96
CA VAL A 27 43.87 12.57 -8.28
C VAL A 27 43.95 12.80 -9.80
N GLN A 28 44.57 13.93 -10.19
CA GLN A 28 44.81 14.21 -11.60
C GLN A 28 46.08 13.50 -12.07
N ARG A 29 45.94 12.64 -13.12
CA ARG A 29 47.09 12.00 -13.76
C ARG A 29 47.26 12.51 -15.18
N GLU A 30 48.55 12.64 -15.58
CA GLU A 30 48.96 13.10 -16.91
C GLU A 30 49.60 11.95 -17.69
N PHE A 31 49.27 11.85 -18.97
CA PHE A 31 49.75 10.82 -19.86
C PHE A 31 50.32 11.44 -21.16
N ALA A 32 51.32 10.78 -21.72
CA ALA A 32 51.90 11.23 -22.99
C ALA A 32 50.93 10.96 -24.16
N GLY A 33 50.74 11.95 -24.98
CA GLY A 33 50.01 11.83 -26.25
C GLY A 33 50.95 11.85 -27.44
N THR A 34 50.49 12.41 -28.58
CA THR A 34 51.21 12.49 -29.85
C THR A 34 51.72 13.92 -30.11
N GLU A 35 52.30 14.12 -31.30
CA GLU A 35 52.68 15.46 -31.78
C GLU A 35 51.45 16.24 -32.31
N SER A 36 50.33 15.52 -32.58
CA SER A 36 49.07 16.09 -33.00
C SER A 36 48.12 16.35 -31.85
N LYS A 37 47.54 17.56 -31.77
CA LYS A 37 46.53 17.93 -30.78
C LYS A 37 45.27 17.08 -30.90
N SER A 38 44.78 16.90 -32.15
CA SER A 38 43.54 16.16 -32.44
C SER A 38 43.64 14.69 -32.06
N GLU A 39 44.78 14.05 -32.38
CA GLU A 39 45.02 12.65 -31.99
C GLU A 39 45.13 12.52 -30.46
N THR A 40 45.77 13.47 -29.79
CA THR A 40 45.86 13.44 -28.31
C THR A 40 44.49 13.66 -27.65
N GLU A 41 43.60 14.46 -28.22
CA GLU A 41 42.22 14.60 -27.79
C GLU A 41 41.40 13.34 -28.01
N ALA A 42 41.68 12.59 -29.11
CA ALA A 42 41.07 11.28 -29.32
C ALA A 42 41.57 10.24 -28.32
N LEU A 43 42.88 10.24 -28.00
CA LEU A 43 43.45 9.40 -26.93
C LEU A 43 42.87 9.73 -25.55
N LEU A 44 42.67 11.01 -25.22
CA LEU A 44 42.02 11.42 -23.98
C LEU A 44 40.62 10.86 -23.87
N ARG A 45 39.80 11.00 -24.95
CA ARG A 45 38.42 10.46 -24.97
C ARG A 45 38.41 8.95 -24.72
N LYS A 46 39.22 8.20 -25.45
CA LYS A 46 39.34 6.76 -25.32
C LYS A 46 39.83 6.37 -23.91
N ALA A 47 40.85 7.02 -23.36
CA ALA A 47 41.35 6.74 -22.02
C ALA A 47 40.31 7.04 -20.92
N MET A 48 39.48 8.07 -21.11
CA MET A 48 38.37 8.38 -20.20
C MET A 48 37.26 7.33 -20.31
N GLU A 49 36.92 6.88 -21.52
CA GLU A 49 35.95 5.79 -21.75
C GLU A 49 36.45 4.49 -21.11
N ASP A 50 37.69 4.09 -21.36
CA ASP A 50 38.34 2.90 -20.78
C ASP A 50 38.38 2.96 -19.24
N TYR A 51 38.64 4.13 -18.68
CA TYR A 51 38.64 4.33 -17.22
C TYR A 51 37.25 4.21 -16.62
N GLU A 52 36.26 4.84 -17.23
CA GLU A 52 34.86 4.72 -16.80
C GLU A 52 34.37 3.28 -16.92
N GLU A 53 34.74 2.57 -17.99
CA GLU A 53 34.41 1.15 -18.18
C GLU A 53 35.06 0.26 -17.13
N LYS A 54 36.36 0.45 -16.83
CA LYS A 54 37.07 -0.29 -15.75
C LYS A 54 36.49 0.02 -14.38
N LYS A 55 36.13 1.29 -14.10
CA LYS A 55 35.46 1.68 -12.85
C LYS A 55 34.08 1.03 -12.73
N PHE A 56 33.34 0.95 -13.84
CA PHE A 56 32.09 0.23 -13.95
C PHE A 56 32.27 -1.27 -13.63
N VAL A 57 33.25 -1.91 -14.23
CA VAL A 57 33.60 -3.33 -14.01
C VAL A 57 33.93 -3.58 -12.53
N ALA A 58 34.77 -2.76 -11.90
CA ALA A 58 35.18 -2.93 -10.51
C ALA A 58 34.00 -2.75 -9.53
N LYS A 59 33.12 -1.78 -9.72
CA LYS A 59 31.95 -1.56 -8.88
C LYS A 59 30.92 -2.70 -8.99
N SER A 60 30.79 -3.30 -10.19
CA SER A 60 29.82 -4.35 -10.45
C SER A 60 30.28 -5.75 -10.02
N GLU A 61 31.59 -5.98 -9.82
CA GLU A 61 32.13 -7.33 -9.55
C GLU A 61 31.64 -7.96 -8.25
N ASN A 62 31.42 -7.17 -7.21
CA ASN A 62 31.00 -7.63 -5.90
C ASN A 62 29.56 -7.29 -5.54
N ALA A 63 28.86 -6.53 -6.38
CA ALA A 63 27.47 -6.15 -6.13
C ALA A 63 26.53 -7.38 -6.18
N THR A 64 25.73 -7.57 -5.14
CA THR A 64 24.67 -8.57 -5.10
C THR A 64 23.31 -7.95 -5.38
N VAL A 65 22.30 -8.79 -5.65
CA VAL A 65 20.90 -8.33 -5.78
C VAL A 65 20.44 -7.65 -4.50
N ALA A 66 20.81 -8.17 -3.32
CA ALA A 66 20.48 -7.55 -2.04
C ALA A 66 21.05 -6.13 -1.91
N MET A 67 22.31 -5.93 -2.28
CA MET A 67 22.94 -4.60 -2.28
C MET A 67 22.30 -3.64 -3.27
N LEU A 68 21.93 -4.14 -4.46
CA LEU A 68 21.17 -3.35 -5.43
C LEU A 68 19.83 -2.89 -4.87
N LEU A 69 19.10 -3.79 -4.23
CA LEU A 69 17.79 -3.48 -3.62
C LEU A 69 17.90 -2.44 -2.51
N ASP A 70 18.94 -2.53 -1.68
CA ASP A 70 19.19 -1.54 -0.62
C ASP A 70 19.52 -0.16 -1.22
N MET A 71 20.39 -0.09 -2.24
CA MET A 71 20.68 1.16 -2.94
C MET A 71 19.43 1.76 -3.59
N TRP A 72 18.62 0.93 -4.24
CA TRP A 72 17.37 1.38 -4.85
C TRP A 72 16.38 1.96 -3.85
N VAL A 73 16.25 1.32 -2.66
CA VAL A 73 15.40 1.81 -1.57
C VAL A 73 15.86 3.18 -1.10
N GLU A 74 17.15 3.36 -0.84
CA GLU A 74 17.66 4.62 -0.28
C GLU A 74 17.64 5.76 -1.29
N GLU A 75 18.01 5.51 -2.53
CA GLU A 75 18.28 6.55 -3.51
C GLU A 75 17.09 6.85 -4.45
N GLU A 76 16.19 5.89 -4.69
CA GLU A 76 15.05 6.09 -5.59
C GLU A 76 13.71 5.94 -4.87
N LEU A 77 13.52 4.87 -4.06
CA LEU A 77 12.23 4.59 -3.48
C LEU A 77 11.85 5.57 -2.36
N LYS A 78 12.74 5.81 -1.39
CA LYS A 78 12.47 6.73 -0.27
C LYS A 78 12.26 8.18 -0.73
N PRO A 79 13.07 8.73 -1.67
CA PRO A 79 12.86 10.07 -2.20
C PRO A 79 11.66 10.20 -3.15
N SER A 80 11.03 9.08 -3.56
CA SER A 80 9.92 9.10 -4.52
C SER A 80 8.67 9.79 -3.97
N ASN A 81 7.79 10.24 -4.87
CA ASN A 81 6.48 10.81 -4.53
C ASN A 81 5.41 9.74 -4.19
N LEU A 82 5.81 8.48 -4.01
CA LEU A 82 4.91 7.41 -3.63
C LEU A 82 4.36 7.59 -2.21
N SER A 83 3.17 7.08 -1.96
CA SER A 83 2.59 7.12 -0.62
C SER A 83 3.46 6.32 0.37
N ASN A 84 3.52 6.74 1.64
CA ASN A 84 4.25 6.00 2.67
C ASN A 84 3.84 4.52 2.74
N GLY A 85 2.55 4.21 2.58
CA GLY A 85 2.08 2.83 2.55
C GLY A 85 2.65 2.01 1.39
N THR A 86 2.83 2.63 0.20
CA THR A 86 3.46 1.99 -0.96
C THR A 86 4.95 1.76 -0.72
N VAL A 87 5.64 2.78 -0.18
CA VAL A 87 7.07 2.66 0.17
C VAL A 87 7.30 1.54 1.17
N MET A 88 6.49 1.46 2.24
CA MET A 88 6.57 0.39 3.24
C MET A 88 6.28 -1.00 2.63
N ALA A 89 5.29 -1.11 1.74
CA ALA A 89 4.98 -2.36 1.06
C ALA A 89 6.16 -2.83 0.18
N TYR A 90 6.80 -1.90 -0.54
CA TYR A 90 7.97 -2.20 -1.36
C TYR A 90 9.19 -2.57 -0.50
N GLN A 91 9.45 -1.84 0.60
CA GLN A 91 10.49 -2.20 1.57
C GLN A 91 10.27 -3.60 2.17
N GLY A 92 9.05 -3.91 2.59
CA GLY A 92 8.70 -5.25 3.07
C GLY A 92 8.96 -6.33 2.02
N THR A 93 8.69 -6.04 0.74
CA THR A 93 8.97 -6.94 -0.38
C THR A 93 10.48 -7.08 -0.63
N VAL A 94 11.24 -5.98 -0.56
CA VAL A 94 12.72 -6.00 -0.63
C VAL A 94 13.29 -6.90 0.45
N ASN A 95 12.87 -6.74 1.70
CA ASN A 95 13.35 -7.55 2.82
C ASN A 95 13.07 -9.05 2.60
N ARG A 96 11.93 -9.39 1.97
CA ARG A 96 11.62 -10.77 1.59
C ARG A 96 12.50 -11.29 0.46
N ILE A 97 12.68 -10.51 -0.62
CA ILE A 97 13.55 -10.92 -1.75
C ILE A 97 14.96 -11.20 -1.25
N LYS A 98 15.48 -10.42 -0.31
CA LYS A 98 16.81 -10.60 0.28
C LYS A 98 16.98 -11.93 1.03
N GLN A 99 15.89 -12.52 1.53
CA GLN A 99 15.91 -13.83 2.21
C GLN A 99 15.96 -15.01 1.24
N TYR A 100 15.62 -14.81 -0.04
CA TYR A 100 15.70 -15.85 -1.05
C TYR A 100 17.11 -15.95 -1.66
N PRO A 101 17.50 -17.11 -2.22
CA PRO A 101 18.82 -17.31 -2.84
C PRO A 101 19.18 -16.28 -3.91
N ILE A 102 18.15 -15.71 -4.59
CA ILE A 102 18.37 -14.65 -5.58
C ILE A 102 18.99 -13.39 -4.96
N GLY A 103 18.70 -13.09 -3.68
CA GLY A 103 19.23 -11.93 -2.98
C GLY A 103 20.75 -11.94 -2.83
N SER A 104 21.34 -13.10 -2.56
CA SER A 104 22.79 -13.27 -2.40
C SER A 104 23.56 -13.43 -3.72
N ARG A 105 22.84 -13.61 -4.84
CA ARG A 105 23.47 -13.81 -6.15
C ARG A 105 24.18 -12.54 -6.62
N LYS A 106 25.39 -12.70 -7.18
CA LYS A 106 26.14 -11.59 -7.79
C LYS A 106 25.37 -11.01 -8.98
N LEU A 107 25.21 -9.69 -9.00
CA LEU A 107 24.38 -8.99 -9.98
C LEU A 107 24.76 -9.30 -11.43
N LYS A 108 26.07 -9.39 -11.74
CA LYS A 108 26.58 -9.76 -13.07
C LYS A 108 26.19 -11.17 -13.51
N SER A 109 25.97 -12.08 -12.57
CA SER A 109 25.60 -13.48 -12.87
C SER A 109 24.08 -13.70 -12.92
N VAL A 110 23.28 -12.64 -12.71
CA VAL A 110 21.82 -12.75 -12.78
C VAL A 110 21.38 -12.73 -14.24
N THR A 111 20.74 -13.81 -14.67
CA THR A 111 20.13 -13.93 -16.00
C THR A 111 18.61 -13.81 -15.92
N ALA A 112 17.95 -13.67 -17.06
CA ALA A 112 16.50 -13.73 -17.14
C ALA A 112 15.96 -15.08 -16.60
N ASP A 113 16.65 -16.18 -16.86
CA ASP A 113 16.26 -17.52 -16.39
C ASP A 113 16.27 -17.63 -14.86
N HIS A 114 17.27 -17.03 -14.19
CA HIS A 114 17.31 -16.99 -12.74
C HIS A 114 16.11 -16.21 -12.14
N LEU A 115 15.76 -15.09 -12.76
CA LEU A 115 14.61 -14.29 -12.34
C LEU A 115 13.29 -14.99 -12.69
N GLN A 116 13.22 -15.66 -13.86
CA GLN A 116 12.05 -16.45 -14.25
C GLN A 116 11.82 -17.60 -13.25
N ALA A 117 12.86 -18.36 -12.94
CA ALA A 117 12.77 -19.44 -11.95
C ALA A 117 12.31 -18.93 -10.57
N PHE A 118 12.80 -17.77 -10.14
CA PHE A 118 12.35 -17.14 -8.90
C PHE A 118 10.88 -16.73 -8.95
N ILE A 119 10.43 -16.10 -10.04
CA ILE A 119 9.03 -15.70 -10.23
C ILE A 119 8.12 -16.92 -10.33
N ASP A 120 8.55 -17.98 -11.03
CA ASP A 120 7.80 -19.25 -11.13
C ASP A 120 7.68 -19.91 -9.74
N PHE A 121 8.76 -19.92 -8.94
CA PHE A 121 8.72 -20.39 -7.56
C PHE A 121 7.69 -19.62 -6.72
N LEU A 122 7.67 -18.29 -6.82
CA LEU A 122 6.67 -17.47 -6.10
C LEU A 122 5.24 -17.72 -6.62
N SER A 123 5.08 -18.02 -7.91
CA SER A 123 3.78 -18.20 -8.56
C SER A 123 3.15 -19.57 -8.30
N PHE A 124 3.96 -20.59 -8.23
CA PHE A 124 3.49 -21.98 -8.11
C PHE A 124 3.76 -22.61 -6.73
N GLY A 125 4.62 -21.97 -5.94
CA GLY A 125 5.16 -22.55 -4.72
C GLY A 125 6.30 -23.53 -5.03
N GLY A 126 6.79 -24.20 -4.01
CA GLY A 126 7.89 -25.16 -4.14
C GLY A 126 8.52 -25.48 -2.80
N VAL A 127 9.72 -26.03 -2.81
CA VAL A 127 10.49 -26.33 -1.61
C VAL A 127 11.56 -25.25 -1.41
N ASN A 128 11.58 -24.63 -0.23
CA ASN A 128 12.62 -23.68 0.16
C ASN A 128 13.97 -24.41 0.35
N PRO A 129 15.11 -23.69 0.34
CA PRO A 129 16.42 -24.28 0.60
C PRO A 129 16.55 -24.96 1.97
N ASP A 130 15.73 -24.55 2.94
CA ASP A 130 15.65 -25.13 4.28
C ASP A 130 14.74 -26.38 4.38
N GLY A 131 14.19 -26.85 3.25
CA GLY A 131 13.30 -28.00 3.15
C GLY A 131 11.82 -27.69 3.46
N THR A 132 11.48 -26.47 3.84
CA THR A 132 10.09 -26.09 4.09
C THR A 132 9.32 -25.85 2.78
N THR A 133 8.01 -26.13 2.79
CA THR A 133 7.15 -25.93 1.61
C THR A 133 6.67 -24.47 1.54
N ALA A 134 7.01 -23.79 0.46
CA ALA A 134 6.49 -22.46 0.13
C ALA A 134 5.16 -22.58 -0.61
N ARG A 135 4.15 -21.84 -0.16
CA ARG A 135 2.86 -21.73 -0.87
C ARG A 135 2.94 -20.70 -1.99
N ALA A 136 2.21 -20.95 -3.07
CA ALA A 136 2.03 -19.97 -4.15
C ALA A 136 1.48 -18.66 -3.62
N LEU A 137 2.04 -17.55 -4.10
CA LEU A 137 1.58 -16.20 -3.74
C LEU A 137 0.36 -15.80 -4.60
N SER A 138 -0.48 -14.92 -4.06
CA SER A 138 -1.59 -14.35 -4.81
C SER A 138 -1.10 -13.44 -5.95
N LYS A 139 -1.89 -13.32 -7.04
CA LYS A 139 -1.60 -12.43 -8.19
C LYS A 139 -1.28 -10.99 -7.76
N GLY A 140 -2.01 -10.47 -6.75
CA GLY A 140 -1.78 -9.12 -6.21
C GLY A 140 -0.43 -8.98 -5.53
N TYR A 141 -0.01 -10.01 -4.79
CA TYR A 141 1.26 -10.00 -4.09
C TYR A 141 2.45 -10.19 -5.06
N LEU A 142 2.31 -11.05 -6.07
CA LEU A 142 3.30 -11.21 -7.14
C LEU A 142 3.58 -9.90 -7.88
N ARG A 143 2.58 -9.04 -8.07
CA ARG A 143 2.76 -7.70 -8.68
C ARG A 143 3.70 -6.81 -7.88
N LEU A 144 3.74 -6.94 -6.54
CA LEU A 144 4.68 -6.19 -5.71
C LEU A 144 6.12 -6.65 -5.96
N PHE A 145 6.36 -7.97 -6.02
CA PHE A 145 7.69 -8.51 -6.35
C PHE A 145 8.16 -8.06 -7.72
N SER A 146 7.27 -8.11 -8.72
CA SER A 146 7.57 -7.60 -10.05
C SER A 146 7.95 -6.13 -10.06
N ALA A 147 7.14 -5.29 -9.42
CA ALA A 147 7.37 -3.84 -9.41
C ALA A 147 8.71 -3.49 -8.74
N VAL A 148 9.05 -4.18 -7.63
CA VAL A 148 10.32 -4.01 -6.91
C VAL A 148 11.49 -4.44 -7.78
N LEU A 149 11.44 -5.66 -8.36
CA LEU A 149 12.52 -6.16 -9.21
C LEU A 149 12.69 -5.31 -10.48
N GLN A 150 11.61 -4.96 -11.18
CA GLN A 150 11.68 -4.10 -12.36
C GLN A 150 12.26 -2.72 -12.03
N GLY A 151 11.84 -2.11 -10.92
CA GLY A 151 12.37 -0.83 -10.45
C GLY A 151 13.86 -0.91 -10.14
N ALA A 152 14.27 -1.90 -9.33
CA ALA A 152 15.66 -2.06 -8.93
C ALA A 152 16.58 -2.41 -10.12
N PHE A 153 16.19 -3.32 -11.01
CA PHE A 153 17.00 -3.66 -12.18
C PHE A 153 17.05 -2.53 -13.23
N ARG A 154 15.98 -1.74 -13.38
CA ARG A 154 16.03 -0.49 -14.17
C ARG A 154 17.04 0.48 -13.57
N PHE A 155 17.02 0.70 -12.26
CA PHE A 155 17.95 1.53 -11.54
C PHE A 155 19.41 1.04 -11.65
N ALA A 156 19.62 -0.28 -11.71
CA ALA A 156 20.93 -0.88 -11.94
C ALA A 156 21.51 -0.56 -13.33
N VAL A 157 20.64 -0.48 -14.36
CA VAL A 157 21.06 -0.05 -15.72
C VAL A 157 21.31 1.44 -15.74
N PHE A 158 20.36 2.25 -15.26
CA PHE A 158 20.48 3.69 -15.16
C PHE A 158 19.71 4.19 -13.94
N PRO A 159 20.31 5.04 -13.07
CA PRO A 159 21.58 5.77 -13.25
C PRO A 159 22.84 5.01 -12.80
N LYS A 160 22.72 3.83 -12.15
CA LYS A 160 23.86 3.17 -11.50
C LYS A 160 24.88 2.53 -12.45
N ARG A 161 24.46 2.16 -13.64
CA ARG A 161 25.30 1.50 -14.64
C ARG A 161 26.04 0.27 -14.09
N LEU A 162 25.38 -0.54 -13.25
CA LEU A 162 25.93 -1.77 -12.69
C LEU A 162 25.79 -2.96 -13.63
N ILE A 163 24.85 -2.89 -14.54
CA ILE A 163 24.58 -3.87 -15.61
C ILE A 163 24.26 -3.14 -16.90
N SER A 164 24.50 -3.76 -18.04
CA SER A 164 24.28 -3.17 -19.37
C SER A 164 22.83 -3.26 -19.84
N PHE A 165 22.05 -4.22 -19.35
CA PHE A 165 20.64 -4.42 -19.70
C PHE A 165 19.83 -4.91 -18.50
N ASN A 166 18.51 -4.71 -18.57
CA ASN A 166 17.60 -5.16 -17.52
C ASN A 166 17.07 -6.57 -17.83
N PRO A 167 17.49 -7.62 -17.10
CA PRO A 167 17.04 -9.00 -17.38
C PRO A 167 15.54 -9.21 -17.07
N MET A 168 14.91 -8.35 -16.27
CA MET A 168 13.47 -8.40 -15.99
C MET A 168 12.59 -8.16 -17.23
N GLN A 169 13.14 -7.59 -18.30
CA GLN A 169 12.41 -7.38 -19.57
C GLN A 169 12.02 -8.70 -20.25
N TYR A 170 12.73 -9.77 -19.98
CA TYR A 170 12.51 -11.10 -20.56
C TYR A 170 11.75 -12.06 -19.63
N VAL A 171 11.39 -11.61 -18.44
CA VAL A 171 10.62 -12.41 -17.47
C VAL A 171 9.15 -12.38 -17.84
N VAL A 172 8.58 -13.57 -18.02
CA VAL A 172 7.17 -13.76 -18.36
C VAL A 172 6.38 -14.18 -17.12
N TRP A 173 5.25 -13.52 -16.89
CA TRP A 173 4.34 -13.87 -15.80
C TRP A 173 3.53 -15.10 -16.18
N ARG A 174 3.82 -16.21 -15.52
CA ARG A 174 3.09 -17.47 -15.65
C ARG A 174 2.16 -17.59 -14.43
N GLY A 175 0.87 -17.45 -14.62
CA GLY A 175 -0.15 -17.71 -13.60
C GLY A 175 -0.65 -19.16 -13.70
N LYS A 176 -1.19 -19.71 -12.61
CA LYS A 176 -2.02 -20.92 -12.72
C LYS A 176 -3.13 -20.63 -13.72
N LYS A 177 -3.20 -21.42 -14.80
CA LYS A 177 -4.40 -21.45 -15.65
C LYS A 177 -5.52 -21.94 -14.76
N GLU A 178 -6.59 -21.16 -14.66
CA GLU A 178 -7.82 -21.64 -14.06
C GLU A 178 -8.29 -22.80 -14.95
N SER A 179 -8.32 -24.01 -14.41
CA SER A 179 -8.93 -25.15 -15.08
C SER A 179 -10.42 -24.90 -15.09
N TYR A 180 -10.98 -24.57 -16.26
CA TYR A 180 -12.41 -24.58 -16.44
C TYR A 180 -12.85 -26.06 -16.49
N GLU A 181 -13.48 -26.52 -15.44
CA GLU A 181 -14.18 -27.80 -15.48
C GLU A 181 -15.49 -27.61 -16.29
N LEU A 182 -15.42 -27.94 -17.57
CA LEU A 182 -16.53 -27.77 -18.52
C LEU A 182 -17.77 -28.66 -18.20
N PHE A 183 -17.59 -29.70 -17.36
CA PHE A 183 -18.58 -30.74 -17.15
C PHE A 183 -18.87 -31.10 -15.69
N SER A 184 -18.20 -30.50 -14.71
CA SER A 184 -18.59 -30.65 -13.31
C SER A 184 -19.79 -29.79 -13.03
N GLY A 185 -20.91 -30.45 -12.82
CA GLY A 185 -22.19 -29.86 -12.43
C GLY A 185 -22.05 -29.07 -11.11
N GLU A 186 -22.94 -28.12 -10.95
CA GLU A 186 -23.19 -27.30 -9.76
C GLU A 186 -22.04 -26.39 -9.35
N ASN A 187 -22.19 -25.10 -9.65
CA ASN A 187 -21.45 -23.94 -9.19
C ASN A 187 -20.16 -23.59 -9.93
N GLY A 188 -20.29 -23.10 -11.16
CA GLY A 188 -19.36 -22.15 -11.75
C GLY A 188 -19.33 -20.81 -10.98
N GLU A 189 -19.23 -20.85 -9.65
CA GLU A 189 -19.02 -19.68 -8.84
C GLU A 189 -17.53 -19.31 -8.91
N THR A 190 -17.23 -18.36 -9.80
CA THR A 190 -16.01 -17.58 -9.63
C THR A 190 -15.97 -17.11 -8.17
N ALA A 191 -14.84 -17.31 -7.49
CA ALA A 191 -14.67 -16.96 -6.08
C ALA A 191 -15.23 -15.54 -5.83
N SER A 192 -16.45 -15.48 -5.31
CA SER A 192 -17.13 -14.22 -5.01
C SER A 192 -16.36 -13.50 -3.92
N THR A 193 -16.21 -12.20 -4.03
CA THR A 193 -15.70 -11.41 -2.92
C THR A 193 -16.69 -11.60 -1.76
N PRO A 194 -16.27 -12.21 -0.64
CA PRO A 194 -17.21 -12.58 0.41
C PRO A 194 -17.88 -11.34 0.98
N THR A 195 -19.21 -11.33 0.95
CA THR A 195 -20.07 -10.33 1.60
C THR A 195 -20.69 -10.95 2.84
N LEU A 196 -21.05 -10.14 3.82
CA LEU A 196 -21.79 -10.60 4.99
C LEU A 196 -23.29 -10.64 4.67
N THR A 197 -23.98 -11.67 5.10
CA THR A 197 -25.44 -11.63 5.21
C THR A 197 -25.85 -10.73 6.37
N HIS A 198 -27.10 -10.28 6.38
CA HIS A 198 -27.61 -9.48 7.50
C HIS A 198 -27.53 -10.25 8.83
N GLU A 199 -27.82 -11.54 8.83
CA GLU A 199 -27.72 -12.41 10.00
C GLU A 199 -26.26 -12.51 10.53
N GLN A 200 -25.29 -12.67 9.62
CA GLN A 200 -23.88 -12.67 10.00
C GLN A 200 -23.45 -11.33 10.61
N TYR A 201 -23.96 -10.22 10.07
CA TYR A 201 -23.70 -8.90 10.63
C TYR A 201 -24.29 -8.75 12.04
N LEU A 202 -25.51 -9.21 12.28
CA LEU A 202 -26.12 -9.19 13.62
C LEU A 202 -25.34 -10.03 14.63
N ARG A 203 -24.88 -11.23 14.25
CA ARG A 203 -24.00 -12.05 15.11
C ARG A 203 -22.69 -11.33 15.44
N LEU A 204 -22.10 -10.62 14.48
CA LEU A 204 -20.91 -9.79 14.71
C LEU A 204 -21.19 -8.66 15.70
N GLU A 205 -22.30 -7.97 15.52
CA GLU A 205 -22.74 -6.89 16.39
C GLU A 205 -22.98 -7.39 17.82
N ASP A 206 -23.71 -8.47 18.01
CA ASP A 206 -23.99 -9.08 19.31
C ASP A 206 -22.69 -9.53 20.01
N PHE A 207 -21.76 -10.15 19.27
CA PHE A 207 -20.45 -10.54 19.80
C PHE A 207 -19.65 -9.37 20.35
N LEU A 208 -19.69 -8.23 19.66
CA LEU A 208 -18.97 -7.01 20.08
C LEU A 208 -19.70 -6.31 21.23
N ARG A 209 -21.03 -6.25 21.18
CA ARG A 209 -21.89 -5.64 22.20
C ARG A 209 -21.78 -6.37 23.54
N ALA A 210 -21.81 -7.71 23.52
CA ALA A 210 -21.65 -8.54 24.71
C ALA A 210 -20.32 -8.35 25.46
N LYS A 211 -19.35 -7.68 24.83
CA LYS A 211 -18.01 -7.41 25.36
C LYS A 211 -17.73 -5.92 25.58
N ASP A 212 -18.74 -5.07 25.42
CA ASP A 212 -18.56 -3.60 25.40
C ASP A 212 -17.37 -3.18 24.55
N ASN A 213 -17.21 -3.83 23.38
CA ASN A 213 -16.02 -3.67 22.58
C ASN A 213 -16.06 -2.36 21.77
N PRO A 214 -15.06 -1.47 21.89
CA PRO A 214 -15.05 -0.17 21.19
C PRO A 214 -14.98 -0.28 19.67
N ALA A 215 -14.66 -1.45 19.10
CA ALA A 215 -14.73 -1.69 17.66
C ALA A 215 -16.18 -1.78 17.12
N LEU A 216 -17.19 -1.85 17.98
CA LEU A 216 -18.60 -1.90 17.57
C LEU A 216 -18.98 -0.68 16.71
N LEU A 217 -18.76 0.53 17.22
CA LEU A 217 -19.12 1.75 16.51
C LEU A 217 -18.41 1.89 15.16
N PRO A 218 -17.08 1.68 15.02
CA PRO A 218 -16.41 1.65 13.72
C PRO A 218 -17.02 0.64 12.72
N ILE A 219 -17.41 -0.53 13.19
CA ILE A 219 -18.01 -1.58 12.35
C ILE A 219 -19.40 -1.16 11.89
N GLN A 220 -20.24 -0.61 12.78
CA GLN A 220 -21.55 -0.07 12.44
C GLN A 220 -21.44 1.05 11.40
N ILE A 221 -20.58 2.03 11.60
CA ILE A 221 -20.34 3.12 10.64
C ILE A 221 -19.96 2.53 9.27
N ALA A 222 -19.02 1.57 9.24
CA ALA A 222 -18.58 0.95 7.99
C ALA A 222 -19.69 0.15 7.29
N TYR A 223 -20.53 -0.54 8.04
CA TYR A 223 -21.66 -1.32 7.50
C TYR A 223 -22.67 -0.42 6.79
N TYR A 224 -23.01 0.73 7.39
CA TYR A 224 -24.00 1.67 6.86
C TYR A 224 -23.45 2.73 5.88
N THR A 225 -22.12 2.84 5.69
CA THR A 225 -21.53 3.87 4.81
C THR A 225 -20.53 3.33 3.81
N GLY A 226 -20.07 2.10 3.98
CA GLY A 226 -19.03 1.52 3.13
C GLY A 226 -17.66 2.19 3.26
N LEU A 227 -17.41 2.99 4.29
CA LEU A 227 -16.13 3.68 4.52
C LEU A 227 -14.99 2.69 4.77
N ARG A 228 -13.77 3.08 4.39
CA ARG A 228 -12.56 2.32 4.72
C ARG A 228 -12.23 2.46 6.20
N ILE A 229 -11.60 1.44 6.79
CA ILE A 229 -11.24 1.44 8.23
C ILE A 229 -10.52 2.72 8.67
N GLY A 230 -9.54 3.19 7.90
CA GLY A 230 -8.83 4.42 8.24
C GLY A 230 -9.67 5.69 8.06
N GLU A 231 -10.64 5.69 7.15
CA GLU A 231 -11.60 6.78 6.98
C GLU A 231 -12.54 6.84 8.18
N VAL A 232 -13.05 5.67 8.63
CA VAL A 232 -13.90 5.56 9.82
C VAL A 232 -13.19 6.03 11.08
N CYS A 233 -11.99 5.49 11.38
CA CYS A 233 -11.22 5.88 12.56
C CYS A 233 -10.76 7.36 12.50
N GLY A 234 -10.68 7.95 11.31
CA GLY A 234 -10.32 9.34 11.10
C GLY A 234 -11.49 10.33 11.19
N LEU A 235 -12.74 9.87 11.36
CA LEU A 235 -13.90 10.75 11.49
C LEU A 235 -13.86 11.55 12.80
N THR A 236 -14.24 12.82 12.71
CA THR A 236 -14.44 13.68 13.87
C THR A 236 -15.90 14.13 13.94
N TRP A 237 -16.37 14.56 15.12
CA TRP A 237 -17.73 15.06 15.27
C TRP A 237 -18.02 16.30 14.41
N GLN A 238 -16.99 17.07 14.05
CA GLN A 238 -17.11 18.21 13.12
C GLN A 238 -17.39 17.78 11.68
N ASP A 239 -17.12 16.52 11.33
CA ASP A 239 -17.40 16.00 9.99
C ASP A 239 -18.83 15.47 9.85
N ILE A 240 -19.61 15.37 10.93
CA ILE A 240 -20.94 14.76 10.97
C ILE A 240 -22.02 15.79 11.16
N ASN A 241 -22.98 15.82 10.26
CA ASN A 241 -24.24 16.57 10.40
C ASN A 241 -25.36 15.56 10.70
N LEU A 242 -25.80 15.50 11.99
CA LEU A 242 -26.83 14.57 12.44
C LEU A 242 -28.25 15.00 12.02
N GLU A 243 -28.47 16.29 11.74
CA GLU A 243 -29.79 16.80 11.31
C GLU A 243 -30.03 16.52 9.84
N LYS A 244 -29.02 16.79 9.00
CA LYS A 244 -29.09 16.56 7.56
C LYS A 244 -28.58 15.17 7.16
N GLN A 245 -28.18 14.33 8.12
CA GLN A 245 -27.78 12.94 7.97
C GLN A 245 -26.69 12.70 6.90
N TYR A 246 -25.62 13.50 6.96
CA TYR A 246 -24.44 13.28 6.14
C TYR A 246 -23.15 13.39 6.94
N LEU A 247 -22.11 12.77 6.45
CA LEU A 247 -20.74 12.91 6.94
C LEU A 247 -19.77 13.29 5.82
N THR A 248 -18.71 14.00 6.17
CA THR A 248 -17.68 14.43 5.22
C THR A 248 -16.37 13.67 5.46
N VAL A 249 -15.95 12.88 4.49
CA VAL A 249 -14.70 12.12 4.55
C VAL A 249 -13.54 12.99 4.07
N ARG A 250 -12.77 13.56 4.99
CA ARG A 250 -11.63 14.46 4.71
C ARG A 250 -10.29 13.79 4.91
N ARG A 251 -10.19 12.86 5.84
CA ARG A 251 -8.93 12.28 6.31
C ARG A 251 -9.01 10.77 6.48
N SER A 252 -7.87 10.16 6.66
CA SER A 252 -7.74 8.74 6.95
C SER A 252 -6.66 8.55 8.02
N MET A 253 -6.99 7.80 9.05
CA MET A 253 -6.05 7.39 10.10
C MET A 253 -5.30 6.14 9.67
N ARG A 254 -4.02 6.05 10.03
CA ARG A 254 -3.17 4.90 9.74
C ARG A 254 -2.10 4.74 10.82
N TYR A 255 -1.66 3.52 11.05
CA TYR A 255 -0.47 3.26 11.85
C TYR A 255 0.76 3.22 10.94
N ASN A 256 1.80 3.96 11.33
CA ASN A 256 3.10 3.93 10.67
C ASN A 256 4.05 3.04 11.46
N GLY A 257 4.26 1.81 10.99
CA GLY A 257 5.08 0.80 11.68
C GLY A 257 6.56 1.17 11.78
N ALA A 258 7.09 1.96 10.84
CA ALA A 258 8.49 2.39 10.87
C ALA A 258 8.76 3.43 11.97
N ARG A 259 7.74 4.19 12.36
CA ARG A 259 7.81 5.24 13.38
C ARG A 259 7.14 4.86 14.70
N HIS A 260 6.43 3.74 14.70
CA HIS A 260 5.56 3.32 15.81
C HIS A 260 4.56 4.40 16.25
N LYS A 261 4.02 5.15 15.27
CA LYS A 261 3.08 6.26 15.49
C LYS A 261 1.79 6.09 14.70
N THR A 262 0.70 6.59 15.26
CA THR A 262 -0.55 6.76 14.53
C THR A 262 -0.56 8.12 13.86
N GLU A 263 -0.90 8.15 12.59
CA GLU A 263 -0.93 9.35 11.75
C GLU A 263 -2.32 9.54 11.16
N ILE A 264 -2.72 10.79 10.98
CA ILE A 264 -3.84 11.16 10.11
C ILE A 264 -3.31 11.89 8.87
N GLY A 265 -3.96 11.67 7.75
CA GLY A 265 -3.57 12.30 6.49
C GLY A 265 -4.73 12.34 5.52
N ALA A 266 -4.50 12.86 4.33
CA ALA A 266 -5.50 12.87 3.28
C ALA A 266 -5.96 11.44 2.93
N THR A 267 -7.19 11.33 2.43
CA THR A 267 -7.72 10.09 1.86
C THR A 267 -6.84 9.61 0.70
N LYS A 268 -6.91 8.33 0.34
CA LYS A 268 -6.07 7.68 -0.68
C LYS A 268 -5.96 8.46 -2.02
N ARG A 269 -6.93 9.30 -2.34
CA ARG A 269 -6.98 10.12 -3.57
C ARG A 269 -7.00 11.62 -3.31
N LYS A 270 -6.78 12.05 -2.08
CA LYS A 270 -6.87 13.47 -1.66
C LYS A 270 -8.24 14.10 -1.98
N LYS A 271 -9.28 13.31 -2.26
CA LYS A 271 -10.64 13.80 -2.53
C LYS A 271 -11.43 13.83 -1.23
N ILE A 272 -12.01 14.98 -0.94
CA ILE A 272 -13.04 15.14 0.08
C ILE A 272 -14.36 14.73 -0.58
N ARG A 273 -15.18 13.96 0.14
CA ARG A 273 -16.53 13.57 -0.30
C ARG A 273 -17.51 13.59 0.85
N THR A 274 -18.75 13.85 0.52
CA THR A 274 -19.89 13.72 1.43
C THR A 274 -20.54 12.34 1.22
N VAL A 275 -20.97 11.73 2.29
CA VAL A 275 -21.68 10.45 2.31
C VAL A 275 -22.92 10.62 3.16
N ASP A 276 -24.08 10.51 2.53
CA ASP A 276 -25.36 10.49 3.23
C ASP A 276 -25.56 9.15 3.95
N PHE A 277 -26.32 9.16 5.05
CA PHE A 277 -26.55 7.97 5.84
C PHE A 277 -28.00 7.89 6.31
N CYS A 278 -28.44 6.66 6.61
CA CYS A 278 -29.82 6.34 7.01
C CYS A 278 -30.12 6.69 8.47
N ASP A 279 -31.40 6.70 8.82
CA ASP A 279 -31.93 6.97 10.18
C ASP A 279 -31.30 6.07 11.23
N THR A 280 -31.14 4.78 10.91
CA THR A 280 -30.51 3.81 11.83
C THR A 280 -29.09 4.25 12.24
N LEU A 281 -28.26 4.71 11.31
CA LEU A 281 -26.94 5.20 11.65
C LEU A 281 -27.01 6.54 12.39
N ALA A 282 -27.98 7.40 12.07
CA ALA A 282 -28.18 8.64 12.82
C ALA A 282 -28.44 8.39 14.30
N GLU A 283 -29.29 7.40 14.63
CA GLU A 283 -29.59 6.97 16.01
C GLU A 283 -28.36 6.39 16.73
N ILE A 284 -27.62 5.51 16.04
CA ILE A 284 -26.36 4.97 16.56
C ILE A 284 -25.38 6.08 16.90
N LEU A 285 -25.20 7.07 16.02
CA LEU A 285 -24.28 8.17 16.22
C LEU A 285 -24.73 9.11 17.34
N ARG A 286 -26.05 9.39 17.48
CA ARG A 286 -26.59 10.15 18.61
C ARG A 286 -26.32 9.46 19.95
N THR A 287 -26.59 8.15 20.00
CA THR A 287 -26.34 7.33 21.19
C THR A 287 -24.85 7.31 21.54
N ALA A 288 -23.99 7.12 20.55
CA ALA A 288 -22.54 7.14 20.77
C ALA A 288 -22.04 8.49 21.30
N LYS A 289 -22.56 9.60 20.79
CA LYS A 289 -22.22 10.95 21.26
C LYS A 289 -22.62 11.17 22.73
N ILE A 290 -23.81 10.72 23.11
CA ILE A 290 -24.30 10.77 24.49
C ILE A 290 -23.43 9.91 25.41
N GLU A 291 -23.09 8.69 24.98
CA GLU A 291 -22.27 7.77 25.76
C GLU A 291 -20.84 8.30 25.95
N GLN A 292 -20.25 8.93 24.94
CA GLN A 292 -18.95 9.59 25.09
C GLN A 292 -19.01 10.72 26.15
N HIS A 293 -20.07 11.50 26.17
CA HIS A 293 -20.26 12.51 27.21
C HIS A 293 -20.39 11.90 28.60
N LYS A 294 -21.18 10.83 28.76
CA LYS A 294 -21.28 10.10 30.03
C LYS A 294 -19.95 9.55 30.50
N ASN A 295 -19.19 8.93 29.58
CA ASN A 295 -17.87 8.38 29.88
C ASN A 295 -16.88 9.47 30.30
N ARG A 296 -16.92 10.65 29.69
CA ARG A 296 -16.09 11.78 30.11
C ARG A 296 -16.34 12.17 31.59
N PHE A 297 -17.58 12.09 32.06
CA PHE A 297 -17.90 12.31 33.49
C PHE A 297 -17.48 11.11 34.37
N ARG A 298 -17.74 9.88 33.91
CA ARG A 298 -17.41 8.65 34.63
C ARG A 298 -15.91 8.52 34.89
N TYR A 299 -15.08 8.80 33.89
CA TYR A 299 -13.62 8.70 33.99
C TYR A 299 -12.97 9.93 34.66
N GLY A 300 -13.65 11.08 34.66
CA GLY A 300 -13.18 12.29 35.34
C GLY A 300 -11.77 12.71 34.87
N GLU A 301 -10.84 12.71 35.81
CA GLU A 301 -9.43 13.06 35.56
C GLU A 301 -8.68 12.01 34.75
N LEU A 302 -9.11 10.74 34.83
CA LEU A 302 -8.53 9.64 34.04
C LEU A 302 -8.98 9.65 32.57
N TYR A 303 -9.91 10.53 32.19
CA TYR A 303 -10.34 10.65 30.81
C TYR A 303 -9.23 11.21 29.93
N THR A 304 -9.08 10.64 28.77
CA THR A 304 -8.03 10.97 27.79
C THR A 304 -8.58 11.91 26.72
N LEU A 305 -7.84 12.93 26.37
CA LEU A 305 -8.09 13.82 25.23
C LEU A 305 -7.16 13.48 24.07
N ASN A 306 -7.65 13.66 22.86
CA ASN A 306 -6.88 13.38 21.66
C ASN A 306 -6.37 14.67 21.03
N PHE A 307 -5.14 14.63 20.56
CA PHE A 307 -4.44 15.76 19.95
C PHE A 307 -3.74 15.31 18.67
N TYR A 308 -3.46 16.24 17.80
CA TYR A 308 -2.56 16.03 16.69
C TYR A 308 -1.50 17.11 16.63
N SER A 309 -0.31 16.76 16.18
CA SER A 309 0.77 17.69 15.87
C SER A 309 1.18 17.59 14.42
N GLU A 310 1.54 18.71 13.82
CA GLU A 310 2.07 18.76 12.46
C GLU A 310 3.58 18.46 12.51
N VAL A 311 4.00 17.44 11.75
CA VAL A 311 5.40 17.07 11.61
C VAL A 311 5.82 17.29 10.17
N LYS A 312 6.80 18.17 9.98
CA LYS A 312 7.42 18.46 8.67
C LYS A 312 8.73 17.71 8.54
N GLU A 313 8.85 16.88 7.53
CA GLU A 313 10.03 16.11 7.24
C GLU A 313 10.38 16.24 5.76
N LYS A 314 11.46 16.99 5.46
CA LYS A 314 11.84 17.36 4.09
C LYS A 314 10.63 17.95 3.34
N ASP A 315 10.17 17.25 2.28
CA ASP A 315 9.08 17.71 1.42
C ASP A 315 7.69 17.14 1.83
N ARG A 316 7.57 16.54 3.02
CA ARG A 316 6.34 15.87 3.46
C ARG A 316 5.84 16.44 4.78
N THR A 317 4.55 16.72 4.81
CA THR A 317 3.83 17.06 6.04
C THR A 317 2.89 15.91 6.39
N TYR A 318 2.92 15.48 7.63
CA TYR A 318 1.98 14.51 8.20
C TYR A 318 1.60 14.96 9.60
N TYR A 319 0.52 14.38 10.13
CA TYR A 319 -0.04 14.74 11.41
C TYR A 319 -0.01 13.53 12.32
N GLU A 320 0.80 13.55 13.36
CA GLU A 320 0.84 12.51 14.37
C GLU A 320 -0.28 12.70 15.37
N VAL A 321 -0.91 11.59 15.79
CA VAL A 321 -2.02 11.57 16.75
C VAL A 321 -1.52 11.07 18.09
N TYR A 322 -1.93 11.76 19.14
CA TYR A 322 -1.59 11.45 20.52
C TYR A 322 -2.85 11.45 21.38
N SER A 323 -2.83 10.63 22.41
CA SER A 323 -3.83 10.66 23.48
C SER A 323 -3.12 11.00 24.78
N LEU A 324 -3.60 12.03 25.49
CA LEU A 324 -3.03 12.51 26.74
C LEU A 324 -4.10 12.51 27.81
N PRO A 325 -3.78 12.13 29.07
CA PRO A 325 -4.68 12.29 30.19
C PRO A 325 -5.17 13.75 30.29
N ARG A 326 -6.40 13.95 30.69
CA ARG A 326 -7.00 15.29 30.83
C ARG A 326 -6.24 16.19 31.81
N THR A 327 -5.53 15.59 32.74
CA THR A 327 -4.69 16.28 33.73
C THR A 327 -3.37 16.77 33.16
N GLU A 328 -2.96 16.28 32.00
CA GLU A 328 -1.73 16.69 31.35
C GLU A 328 -2.00 17.85 30.39
N GLN A 329 -1.15 18.87 30.46
CA GLN A 329 -1.19 19.98 29.51
C GLN A 329 -0.55 19.52 28.20
N ALA A 330 -1.29 19.73 27.09
CA ALA A 330 -0.76 19.41 25.78
C ALA A 330 0.48 20.27 25.47
N PRO A 331 1.53 19.68 24.88
CA PRO A 331 2.70 20.45 24.47
C PRO A 331 2.36 21.54 23.45
N GLU A 332 3.20 22.57 23.36
CA GLU A 332 3.05 23.65 22.39
C GLU A 332 2.99 23.09 20.95
N GLY A 333 2.09 23.62 20.14
CA GLY A 333 1.87 23.17 18.77
C GLY A 333 0.90 21.99 18.60
N TYR A 334 0.42 21.40 19.71
CA TYR A 334 -0.62 20.36 19.68
C TYR A 334 -2.01 20.98 19.56
N LYS A 335 -2.86 20.38 18.72
CA LYS A 335 -4.25 20.80 18.52
C LYS A 335 -5.19 19.68 18.93
N GLU A 336 -6.19 19.99 19.73
CA GLU A 336 -7.22 19.02 20.14
C GLU A 336 -8.05 18.57 18.93
N ILE A 337 -8.43 17.28 18.93
CA ILE A 337 -9.25 16.65 17.90
C ILE A 337 -10.26 15.69 18.54
N SER A 338 -11.54 15.89 18.21
CA SER A 338 -12.65 15.10 18.76
C SER A 338 -13.06 13.99 17.80
N PHE A 339 -12.43 12.82 17.90
CA PHE A 339 -12.79 11.65 17.09
C PHE A 339 -14.17 11.10 17.45
N VAL A 340 -14.84 10.49 16.46
CA VAL A 340 -16.10 9.76 16.62
C VAL A 340 -15.82 8.37 17.21
N CYS A 341 -14.79 7.70 16.73
CA CYS A 341 -14.40 6.37 17.18
C CYS A 341 -13.33 6.47 18.28
N ILE A 342 -13.77 6.37 19.52
CA ILE A 342 -12.92 6.41 20.72
C ILE A 342 -13.25 5.24 21.66
N ARG A 343 -12.33 4.91 22.51
CA ARG A 343 -12.51 3.96 23.62
C ARG A 343 -13.28 4.62 24.77
N PRO A 344 -13.80 3.85 25.72
CA PRO A 344 -14.52 4.40 26.87
C PRO A 344 -13.70 5.41 27.70
N ASP A 345 -12.38 5.22 27.76
CA ASP A 345 -11.43 6.12 28.43
C ASP A 345 -11.13 7.42 27.67
N GLY A 346 -11.72 7.61 26.47
CA GLY A 346 -11.54 8.79 25.63
C GLY A 346 -10.43 8.69 24.58
N ALA A 347 -9.51 7.74 24.68
CA ALA A 347 -8.44 7.57 23.70
C ALA A 347 -8.99 7.12 22.34
N TYR A 348 -8.37 7.57 21.24
CA TYR A 348 -8.81 7.22 19.88
C TYR A 348 -8.75 5.71 19.63
N GLU A 349 -9.67 5.21 18.79
CA GLU A 349 -9.68 3.83 18.35
C GLU A 349 -8.84 3.68 17.07
N ALA A 350 -7.76 2.90 17.17
CA ALA A 350 -6.82 2.76 16.07
C ALA A 350 -7.32 1.75 15.02
N PRO A 351 -7.05 1.96 13.70
CA PRO A 351 -7.41 1.00 12.66
C PRO A 351 -6.84 -0.41 12.87
N SER A 352 -5.67 -0.51 13.49
CA SER A 352 -5.04 -1.80 13.83
C SER A 352 -5.83 -2.60 14.87
N THR A 353 -6.38 -1.92 15.89
CA THR A 353 -7.19 -2.52 16.95
C THR A 353 -8.52 -3.01 16.39
N VAL A 354 -9.21 -2.18 15.60
CA VAL A 354 -10.45 -2.58 14.91
C VAL A 354 -10.20 -3.77 13.99
N GLY A 355 -9.10 -3.75 13.22
CA GLY A 355 -8.71 -4.88 12.37
C GLY A 355 -8.38 -6.15 13.15
N LEU A 356 -7.82 -6.03 14.37
CA LEU A 356 -7.58 -7.17 15.26
C LEU A 356 -8.91 -7.75 15.76
N MET A 357 -9.88 -6.91 16.11
CA MET A 357 -11.21 -7.37 16.53
C MET A 357 -11.94 -8.10 15.41
N CYS A 358 -11.86 -7.63 14.15
CA CYS A 358 -12.39 -8.37 13.00
C CYS A 358 -11.77 -9.77 12.89
N ARG A 359 -10.45 -9.90 13.02
CA ARG A 359 -9.78 -11.21 13.03
C ARG A 359 -10.19 -12.09 14.23
N THR A 360 -10.44 -11.49 15.38
CA THR A 360 -10.92 -12.20 16.56
C THR A 360 -12.34 -12.72 16.35
N ALA A 361 -13.24 -11.90 15.81
CA ALA A 361 -14.60 -12.29 15.46
C ALA A 361 -14.60 -13.41 14.42
N SER A 362 -13.77 -13.30 13.37
CA SER A 362 -13.58 -14.34 12.34
C SER A 362 -13.23 -15.72 12.89
N ARG A 363 -12.61 -15.79 14.07
CA ARG A 363 -12.21 -17.06 14.72
C ARG A 363 -13.18 -17.56 15.75
N LYS A 364 -14.06 -16.68 16.28
CA LYS A 364 -14.89 -16.96 17.46
C LYS A 364 -16.39 -16.94 17.18
N VAL A 365 -16.81 -16.45 16.02
CA VAL A 365 -18.20 -16.33 15.65
C VAL A 365 -18.44 -17.21 14.43
N ASP A 366 -19.31 -18.20 14.58
CA ASP A 366 -19.65 -19.13 13.53
C ASP A 366 -20.27 -18.39 12.31
N GLY A 367 -19.81 -18.77 11.13
CA GLY A 367 -20.22 -18.15 9.87
C GLY A 367 -19.49 -16.85 9.53
N LEU A 368 -18.46 -16.46 10.34
CA LEU A 368 -17.60 -15.30 10.05
C LEU A 368 -16.17 -15.72 9.68
N GLU A 369 -15.95 -16.95 9.22
CA GLU A 369 -14.64 -17.46 8.83
C GLU A 369 -14.03 -16.60 7.72
N GLY A 370 -12.80 -16.11 7.96
CA GLY A 370 -12.11 -15.21 7.01
C GLY A 370 -12.60 -13.77 7.02
N PHE A 371 -13.51 -13.40 7.94
CA PHE A 371 -14.01 -12.03 8.04
C PHE A 371 -12.89 -11.01 8.28
N HIS A 372 -12.96 -9.92 7.53
CA HIS A 372 -12.08 -8.76 7.67
C HIS A 372 -12.83 -7.46 7.36
N PHE A 373 -12.41 -6.36 7.93
CA PHE A 373 -13.13 -5.09 7.90
C PHE A 373 -13.56 -4.64 6.48
N HIS A 374 -12.76 -4.90 5.46
CA HIS A 374 -13.06 -4.45 4.09
C HIS A 374 -14.30 -5.14 3.49
N GLN A 375 -14.69 -6.30 4.01
CA GLN A 375 -15.93 -6.98 3.60
C GLN A 375 -17.19 -6.17 3.92
N LEU A 376 -17.19 -5.33 4.97
CA LEU A 376 -18.29 -4.43 5.28
C LEU A 376 -18.57 -3.47 4.11
N ARG A 377 -17.51 -2.99 3.46
CA ARG A 377 -17.64 -2.15 2.27
C ARG A 377 -18.17 -2.92 1.06
N HIS A 378 -17.76 -4.17 0.88
CA HIS A 378 -18.32 -5.04 -0.16
C HIS A 378 -19.80 -5.34 0.11
N THR A 379 -20.15 -5.61 1.36
CA THR A 379 -21.52 -5.81 1.81
C THR A 379 -22.39 -4.58 1.57
N PHE A 380 -21.93 -3.39 1.96
CA PHE A 380 -22.63 -2.13 1.68
C PHE A 380 -22.89 -1.94 0.17
N THR A 381 -21.85 -2.17 -0.65
CA THR A 381 -21.96 -2.06 -2.11
C THR A 381 -22.98 -3.03 -2.67
N SER A 382 -22.88 -4.31 -2.29
CA SER A 382 -23.79 -5.36 -2.76
C SER A 382 -25.22 -5.09 -2.32
N ASN A 383 -25.45 -4.72 -1.06
CA ASN A 383 -26.77 -4.41 -0.53
C ASN A 383 -27.44 -3.25 -1.29
N LEU A 384 -26.73 -2.16 -1.54
CA LEU A 384 -27.31 -1.03 -2.27
C LEU A 384 -27.67 -1.42 -3.71
N LEU A 385 -26.74 -2.07 -4.42
CA LEU A 385 -26.98 -2.45 -5.82
C LEU A 385 -28.09 -3.51 -5.95
N SER A 386 -28.16 -4.47 -5.03
CA SER A 386 -29.22 -5.49 -5.02
C SER A 386 -30.59 -4.91 -4.69
N ASN A 387 -30.64 -3.78 -4.00
CA ASN A 387 -31.90 -3.04 -3.71
C ASN A 387 -32.17 -1.90 -4.71
N GLY A 388 -31.53 -1.91 -5.87
CA GLY A 388 -31.86 -1.03 -6.99
C GLY A 388 -31.18 0.33 -7.00
N ALA A 389 -30.19 0.59 -6.12
CA ALA A 389 -29.43 1.81 -6.18
C ALA A 389 -28.64 1.92 -7.50
N ALA A 390 -28.60 3.12 -8.10
CA ALA A 390 -27.86 3.32 -9.33
C ALA A 390 -26.34 3.11 -9.10
N PRO A 391 -25.64 2.36 -9.96
CA PRO A 391 -24.20 2.08 -9.79
C PRO A 391 -23.34 3.33 -9.69
N LYS A 392 -23.75 4.42 -10.33
CA LYS A 392 -23.09 5.70 -10.30
C LYS A 392 -23.14 6.36 -8.92
N ASP A 393 -24.31 6.31 -8.27
CA ASP A 393 -24.51 6.87 -6.92
C ASP A 393 -23.69 6.08 -5.91
N VAL A 394 -23.71 4.73 -6.01
CA VAL A 394 -22.89 3.86 -5.17
C VAL A 394 -21.39 4.13 -5.37
N GLN A 395 -20.95 4.38 -6.60
CA GLN A 395 -19.58 4.77 -6.89
C GLN A 395 -19.20 6.07 -6.18
N GLU A 396 -20.07 7.07 -6.20
CA GLU A 396 -19.83 8.40 -5.59
C GLU A 396 -19.77 8.30 -4.06
N LEU A 397 -20.72 7.62 -3.43
CA LEU A 397 -20.72 7.35 -1.98
C LEU A 397 -19.41 6.68 -1.54
N LEU A 398 -18.96 5.68 -2.29
CA LEU A 398 -17.75 4.95 -1.99
C LEU A 398 -16.45 5.74 -2.34
N GLY A 399 -16.53 6.70 -3.24
CA GLY A 399 -15.35 7.39 -3.80
C GLY A 399 -14.48 6.44 -4.62
N HIS A 400 -15.09 5.54 -5.42
CA HIS A 400 -14.37 4.73 -6.40
C HIS A 400 -13.98 5.60 -7.60
N ALA A 401 -12.79 5.38 -8.13
CA ALA A 401 -12.34 6.12 -9.31
C ALA A 401 -13.01 5.67 -10.57
N ASP A 402 -13.35 4.40 -10.61
CA ASP A 402 -13.88 3.70 -11.76
C ASP A 402 -15.10 2.89 -11.33
N VAL A 403 -16.18 3.03 -12.09
CA VAL A 403 -17.43 2.25 -11.93
C VAL A 403 -17.15 0.75 -12.03
N SER A 404 -16.16 0.34 -12.83
CA SER A 404 -15.77 -1.06 -12.98
C SER A 404 -15.47 -1.73 -11.63
N THR A 405 -14.86 -0.99 -10.67
CA THR A 405 -14.63 -1.51 -9.32
C THR A 405 -15.95 -1.79 -8.58
N THR A 406 -16.96 -0.96 -8.74
CA THR A 406 -18.30 -1.14 -8.15
C THR A 406 -19.04 -2.28 -8.85
N MET A 407 -18.97 -2.32 -10.18
CA MET A 407 -19.61 -3.37 -10.99
C MET A 407 -18.99 -4.74 -10.79
N ASN A 408 -17.66 -4.83 -10.59
CA ASN A 408 -17.01 -6.10 -10.28
C ASN A 408 -17.48 -6.69 -8.94
N ILE A 409 -17.81 -5.85 -7.95
CA ILE A 409 -18.41 -6.32 -6.69
C ILE A 409 -19.82 -6.85 -6.97
N TYR A 410 -20.59 -6.16 -7.80
CA TYR A 410 -21.96 -6.54 -8.16
C TYR A 410 -22.02 -7.79 -9.07
N ALA A 411 -21.07 -7.97 -9.97
CA ALA A 411 -21.00 -9.15 -10.84
C ALA A 411 -20.94 -10.47 -10.03
N HIS A 412 -20.52 -10.38 -8.79
CA HIS A 412 -20.51 -11.46 -7.81
C HIS A 412 -21.73 -11.42 -6.87
N ALA A 413 -22.71 -10.54 -7.11
CA ALA A 413 -23.94 -10.46 -6.33
C ALA A 413 -24.76 -11.77 -6.48
N THR A 414 -25.54 -12.04 -5.46
CA THR A 414 -26.22 -13.31 -5.27
C THR A 414 -26.99 -13.80 -6.51
N ARG A 415 -27.08 -15.11 -6.68
CA ARG A 415 -27.90 -15.78 -7.70
C ARG A 415 -29.35 -15.25 -7.73
N GLU A 416 -29.83 -14.79 -6.60
CA GLU A 416 -31.15 -14.18 -6.40
C GLU A 416 -31.29 -12.82 -7.11
N ALA A 417 -30.30 -11.94 -7.04
CA ALA A 417 -30.30 -10.68 -7.78
C ALA A 417 -30.25 -10.90 -9.31
N LYS A 418 -29.51 -11.91 -9.77
CA LYS A 418 -29.49 -12.33 -11.18
C LYS A 418 -30.83 -12.87 -11.64
N ARG A 419 -31.50 -13.65 -10.78
CA ARG A 419 -32.88 -14.14 -11.04
C ARG A 419 -33.88 -13.00 -11.13
N THR A 420 -33.79 -12.04 -10.20
CA THR A 420 -34.66 -10.86 -10.20
C THR A 420 -34.48 -10.05 -11.48
N SER A 421 -33.21 -9.84 -11.89
CA SER A 421 -32.92 -9.16 -13.16
C SER A 421 -33.45 -9.92 -14.39
N ALA A 422 -33.33 -11.26 -14.40
CA ALA A 422 -33.89 -12.08 -15.50
C ALA A 422 -35.42 -11.97 -15.57
N ARG A 423 -36.12 -11.92 -14.42
CA ARG A 423 -37.57 -11.74 -14.34
C ARG A 423 -38.06 -10.39 -14.85
N LEU A 424 -37.17 -9.38 -14.98
CA LEU A 424 -37.55 -8.12 -15.63
C LEU A 424 -37.93 -8.31 -17.11
N LEU A 425 -37.42 -9.38 -17.76
CA LEU A 425 -37.84 -9.73 -19.12
C LEU A 425 -39.29 -10.16 -19.19
N ASP A 426 -39.83 -10.79 -18.14
CA ASP A 426 -41.23 -11.19 -18.09
C ASP A 426 -42.18 -9.99 -18.21
N LYS A 427 -41.76 -8.80 -17.67
CA LYS A 427 -42.50 -7.55 -17.80
C LYS A 427 -42.50 -6.99 -19.22
N VAL A 428 -41.45 -7.29 -20.00
CA VAL A 428 -41.35 -6.85 -21.42
C VAL A 428 -42.21 -7.76 -22.33
N VAL A 429 -42.25 -9.04 -22.00
CA VAL A 429 -42.99 -10.05 -22.79
C VAL A 429 -44.46 -10.13 -22.40
N GLY A 430 -44.77 -9.83 -21.12
CA GLY A 430 -46.12 -9.96 -20.57
C GLY A 430 -47.08 -8.79 -20.85
N GLY A 431 -46.64 -7.71 -21.46
CA GLY A 431 -47.49 -6.61 -22.01
C GLY A 431 -48.47 -5.98 -21.03
N GLU A 432 -48.01 -5.64 -19.77
CA GLU A 432 -48.67 -4.66 -18.89
C GLU A 432 -47.63 -3.83 -18.12
#